data_d29b602bcf44bb73896c08bc40665965
#
_entry.id   d29b602bcf44bb73896c08bc40665965
#
_cell.length_a   1.000
_cell.length_b   1.000
_cell.length_c   1.000
_cell.angle_alpha   90.00
_cell.angle_beta   90.00
_cell.angle_gamma   90.00
#
_symmetry.space_group_name_H-M   'P 1'
#
loop_
_entity.id
_entity.type
_entity.pdbx_description
1 polymer ?
#
loop_
_entity_poly.entity_id
_entity_poly.type
_entity_poly.pdbx_seq_one_letter_code
_entity_poly.pdbx_strand_id
1 'polypeptide(L)'
;IDTTVYETVLRHQPELGSQLRVVDSLGPSPMPPWIVTSEVESNLRSDIRRILTEMHEDPEGKRILQRHAALRYAAVTDADYDPIREMDDKARQVRLC
;
A
#
# COMPACT_ATOMS: atom_id res chain seq x y z
N ILE A 1 3.86 -7.56 -11.54
CA ILE A 1 2.59 -7.39 -10.85
C ILE A 1 2.83 -7.01 -9.38
N ASP A 2 2.01 -6.15 -8.85
CA ASP A 2 2.01 -5.79 -7.43
C ASP A 2 1.62 -6.99 -6.56
N THR A 3 2.29 -7.18 -5.43
CA THR A 3 2.05 -8.31 -4.51
C THR A 3 0.61 -8.34 -4.00
N THR A 4 0.03 -7.19 -3.68
CA THR A 4 -1.35 -7.08 -3.20
C THR A 4 -2.35 -7.54 -4.25
N VAL A 5 -2.14 -7.15 -5.50
CA VAL A 5 -2.96 -7.60 -6.64
C VAL A 5 -2.80 -9.11 -6.86
N TYR A 6 -1.59 -9.61 -6.81
CA TYR A 6 -1.29 -11.04 -6.95
C TYR A 6 -2.00 -11.88 -5.88
N GLU A 7 -1.87 -11.50 -4.62
CA GLU A 7 -2.54 -12.18 -3.50
C GLU A 7 -4.07 -12.12 -3.62
N THR A 8 -4.62 -10.99 -4.06
CA THR A 8 -6.06 -10.83 -4.27
C THR A 8 -6.56 -11.73 -5.39
N VAL A 9 -5.83 -11.81 -6.49
CA VAL A 9 -6.17 -12.71 -7.60
C VAL A 9 -6.15 -14.17 -7.15
N LEU A 10 -5.14 -14.61 -6.39
CA LEU A 10 -5.05 -15.98 -5.88
C LEU A 10 -6.17 -16.33 -4.89
N ARG A 11 -6.70 -15.37 -4.15
CA ARG A 11 -7.88 -15.61 -3.28
C ARG A 11 -9.14 -15.89 -4.08
N HIS A 12 -9.34 -15.20 -5.20
CA HIS A 12 -10.53 -15.36 -6.03
C HIS A 12 -10.40 -16.49 -7.05
N GLN A 13 -9.18 -16.80 -7.47
CA GLN A 13 -8.87 -17.81 -8.47
C GLN A 13 -7.66 -18.66 -8.01
N PRO A 14 -7.84 -19.54 -7.01
CA PRO A 14 -6.73 -20.33 -6.44
C PRO A 14 -6.00 -21.21 -7.45
N GLU A 15 -6.71 -21.64 -8.51
CA GLU A 15 -6.17 -22.48 -9.59
C GLU A 15 -5.03 -21.80 -10.35
N LEU A 16 -4.99 -20.47 -10.38
CA LEU A 16 -3.89 -19.74 -11.00
C LEU A 16 -2.55 -19.93 -10.28
N GLY A 17 -2.58 -20.25 -8.99
CA GLY A 17 -1.36 -20.53 -8.21
C GLY A 17 -0.55 -21.70 -8.74
N SER A 18 -1.20 -22.69 -9.39
CA SER A 18 -0.51 -23.80 -10.04
C SER A 18 0.00 -23.48 -11.44
N GLN A 19 -0.53 -22.43 -12.06
CA GLN A 19 -0.20 -22.02 -13.43
C GLN A 19 0.82 -20.89 -13.48
N LEU A 20 1.01 -20.18 -12.38
CA LEU A 20 1.91 -19.03 -12.27
C LEU A 20 3.11 -19.36 -11.39
N ARG A 21 4.24 -18.82 -11.75
CA ARG A 21 5.47 -18.90 -10.97
C ARG A 21 6.04 -17.51 -10.76
N VAL A 22 6.33 -17.17 -9.51
CA VAL A 22 7.11 -15.96 -9.20
C VAL A 22 8.53 -16.18 -9.71
N VAL A 23 8.96 -15.34 -10.63
CA VAL A 23 10.29 -15.40 -11.24
C VAL A 23 11.30 -14.62 -10.42
N ASP A 24 10.88 -13.45 -9.93
CA ASP A 24 11.69 -12.56 -9.11
C ASP A 24 10.80 -11.67 -8.24
N SER A 25 11.37 -11.08 -7.22
CA SER A 25 10.67 -10.16 -6.31
C SER A 25 11.54 -8.94 -6.05
N LEU A 26 11.00 -7.76 -6.35
CA LEU A 26 11.65 -6.48 -6.15
C LEU A 26 10.99 -5.73 -4.98
N GLY A 27 11.77 -5.05 -4.22
CA GLY A 27 11.34 -4.31 -3.05
C GLY A 27 11.99 -4.83 -1.76
N PRO A 28 11.35 -4.64 -0.59
CA PRO A 28 9.97 -4.16 -0.40
C PRO A 28 9.79 -2.67 -0.67
N SER A 29 8.56 -2.30 -1.03
CA SER A 29 8.12 -0.92 -1.15
C SER A 29 6.87 -0.69 -0.30
N PRO A 30 6.68 0.48 0.31
CA PRO A 30 5.44 0.78 1.01
C PRO A 30 4.27 0.83 0.02
N MET A 31 3.07 0.60 0.55
CA MET A 31 1.83 0.75 -0.19
C MET A 31 1.64 2.21 -0.64
N PRO A 32 0.91 2.47 -1.74
CA PRO A 32 0.55 3.83 -2.11
C PRO A 32 -0.08 4.58 -0.93
N PRO A 33 0.36 5.81 -0.61
CA PRO A 33 -0.13 6.53 0.55
C PRO A 33 -1.49 7.17 0.27
N TRP A 34 -2.30 7.27 1.30
CA TRP A 34 -3.38 8.24 1.35
C TRP A 34 -2.77 9.59 1.72
N ILE A 35 -3.03 10.58 0.92
CA ILE A 35 -2.49 11.93 1.10
C ILE A 35 -3.61 12.95 1.28
N VAL A 36 -3.34 13.97 2.08
CA VAL A 36 -4.21 15.12 2.28
C VAL A 36 -3.42 16.37 1.90
N THR A 37 -4.03 17.24 1.11
CA THR A 37 -3.36 18.46 0.66
C THR A 37 -3.10 19.43 1.82
N SER A 38 -2.11 20.30 1.66
CA SER A 38 -1.78 21.33 2.66
C SER A 38 -2.87 22.40 2.82
N GLU A 39 -3.82 22.49 1.87
CA GLU A 39 -4.96 23.41 1.93
C GLU A 39 -6.01 23.00 2.96
N VAL A 40 -6.04 21.72 3.35
CA VAL A 40 -6.93 21.24 4.41
C VAL A 40 -6.41 21.74 5.75
N GLU A 41 -7.31 22.28 6.58
CA GLU A 41 -6.98 22.80 7.90
C GLU A 41 -6.23 21.74 8.75
N SER A 42 -5.24 22.18 9.53
CA SER A 42 -4.36 21.31 10.30
C SER A 42 -5.09 20.41 11.29
N ASN A 43 -6.13 20.91 11.95
CA ASN A 43 -6.94 20.14 12.89
C ASN A 43 -7.68 19.01 12.17
N LEU A 44 -8.26 19.30 11.01
CA LEU A 44 -8.95 18.31 10.20
C LEU A 44 -7.98 17.25 9.65
N ARG A 45 -6.78 17.66 9.22
CA ARG A 45 -5.74 16.70 8.81
C ARG A 45 -5.35 15.75 9.95
N SER A 46 -5.18 16.29 11.14
CA SER A 46 -4.86 15.49 12.34
C SER A 46 -5.99 14.52 12.69
N ASP A 47 -7.24 14.96 12.60
CA ASP A 47 -8.40 14.11 12.86
C ASP A 47 -8.54 12.99 11.83
N ILE A 48 -8.37 13.29 10.54
CA ILE A 48 -8.38 12.29 9.47
C ILE A 48 -7.30 11.23 9.72
N ARG A 49 -6.08 11.68 10.02
CA ARG A 49 -4.96 10.77 10.33
C ARG A 49 -5.29 9.88 11.51
N ARG A 50 -5.77 10.46 12.61
CA ARG A 50 -6.14 9.71 13.82
C ARG A 50 -7.23 8.69 13.54
N ILE A 51 -8.31 9.10 12.89
CA ILE A 51 -9.43 8.21 12.57
C ILE A 51 -8.97 7.02 11.73
N LEU A 52 -8.18 7.27 10.68
CA LEU A 52 -7.69 6.19 9.82
C LEU A 52 -6.73 5.25 10.55
N THR A 53 -5.79 5.78 11.33
CA THR A 53 -4.79 4.95 12.02
C THR A 53 -5.35 4.18 13.21
N GLU A 54 -6.46 4.63 13.80
CA GLU A 54 -7.11 4.00 14.96
C GLU A 54 -8.35 3.17 14.57
N MET A 55 -8.83 3.24 13.33
CA MET A 55 -10.08 2.58 12.94
C MET A 55 -10.09 1.06 13.15
N HIS A 56 -8.92 0.42 13.20
CA HIS A 56 -8.80 -1.01 13.46
C HIS A 56 -9.14 -1.39 14.92
N GLU A 57 -9.20 -0.42 15.82
CA GLU A 57 -9.59 -0.59 17.23
C GLU A 57 -11.12 -0.56 17.40
N ASP A 58 -11.81 0.08 16.44
CA ASP A 58 -13.28 0.14 16.43
C ASP A 58 -13.86 -1.11 15.72
N PRO A 59 -14.92 -1.74 16.27
CA PRO A 59 -15.52 -2.94 15.67
C PRO A 59 -16.02 -2.74 14.24
N GLU A 60 -16.60 -1.59 13.92
CA GLU A 60 -17.08 -1.28 12.58
C GLU A 60 -15.91 -0.98 11.62
N GLY A 61 -14.94 -0.19 12.08
CA GLY A 61 -13.70 0.06 11.34
C GLY A 61 -12.96 -1.22 11.01
N LYS A 62 -12.85 -2.13 11.95
CA LYS A 62 -12.26 -3.45 11.74
C LYS A 62 -12.99 -4.26 10.68
N ARG A 63 -14.32 -4.23 10.69
CA ARG A 63 -15.16 -4.90 9.69
C ARG A 63 -14.95 -4.33 8.29
N ILE A 64 -14.83 -3.00 8.16
CA ILE A 64 -14.53 -2.33 6.90
C ILE A 64 -13.15 -2.76 6.37
N LEU A 65 -12.14 -2.75 7.22
CA LEU A 65 -10.79 -3.18 6.85
C LEU A 65 -10.77 -4.64 6.37
N GLN A 66 -11.46 -5.53 7.06
CA GLN A 66 -11.54 -6.95 6.70
C GLN A 66 -12.15 -7.17 5.31
N ARG A 67 -13.13 -6.36 4.89
CA ARG A 67 -13.71 -6.44 3.54
C ARG A 67 -12.68 -6.18 2.44
N HIS A 68 -11.66 -5.38 2.73
CA HIS A 68 -10.60 -5.03 1.81
C HIS A 68 -9.30 -5.82 2.07
N ALA A 69 -9.37 -6.87 2.88
CA ALA A 69 -8.22 -7.67 3.29
C ALA A 69 -7.08 -6.83 3.89
N ALA A 70 -7.43 -5.72 4.52
CA ALA A 70 -6.51 -4.85 5.23
C ALA A 70 -6.54 -5.14 6.74
N LEU A 71 -5.41 -5.03 7.40
CA LEU A 71 -5.32 -5.17 8.85
C LEU A 71 -5.50 -3.83 9.55
N ARG A 72 -4.78 -2.82 9.09
CA ARG A 72 -4.85 -1.45 9.61
C ARG A 72 -4.18 -0.47 8.66
N TYR A 73 -4.48 0.80 8.82
CA TYR A 73 -3.67 1.88 8.26
C TYR A 73 -2.52 2.21 9.21
N ALA A 74 -1.33 2.39 8.67
CA ALA A 74 -0.15 2.80 9.40
C ALA A 74 0.25 4.22 9.02
N ALA A 75 0.70 5.00 10.01
CA ALA A 75 1.30 6.30 9.74
C ALA A 75 2.62 6.11 9.01
N VAL A 76 2.82 6.89 7.96
CA VAL A 76 4.04 6.89 7.15
C VAL A 76 4.62 8.30 7.04
N THR A 77 5.89 8.37 6.72
CA THR A 77 6.63 9.61 6.47
C THR A 77 7.11 9.66 5.03
N ASP A 78 7.54 10.80 4.56
CA ASP A 78 8.12 10.96 3.21
C ASP A 78 9.34 10.05 3.00
N ALA A 79 10.19 9.89 4.02
CA ALA A 79 11.39 9.05 3.96
C ALA A 79 11.10 7.56 3.76
N ASP A 80 9.92 7.07 4.15
CA ASP A 80 9.52 5.69 3.94
C ASP A 80 9.38 5.34 2.44
N TYR A 81 9.29 6.36 1.58
CA TYR A 81 9.19 6.23 0.12
C TYR A 81 10.52 6.39 -0.62
N ASP A 82 11.63 6.59 0.10
CA ASP A 82 12.96 6.69 -0.51
C ASP A 82 13.35 5.45 -1.33
N PRO A 83 13.03 4.21 -0.94
CA PRO A 83 13.30 3.05 -1.78
C PRO A 83 12.65 3.12 -3.16
N ILE A 84 11.45 3.73 -3.27
CA ILE A 84 10.79 3.93 -4.57
C ILE A 84 11.53 4.96 -5.41
N ARG A 85 12.01 6.05 -4.79
CA ARG A 85 12.81 7.07 -5.47
C ARG A 85 14.12 6.49 -6.01
N GLU A 86 14.79 5.66 -5.21
CA GLU A 86 16.00 4.97 -5.63
C GLU A 86 15.77 4.01 -6.81
N MET A 87 14.63 3.31 -6.81
CA MET A 87 14.26 2.45 -7.93
C MET A 87 13.97 3.26 -9.20
N ASP A 88 13.29 4.39 -9.09
CA ASP A 88 13.03 5.30 -10.22
C ASP A 88 14.33 5.84 -10.79
N ASP A 89 15.24 6.29 -9.94
CA ASP A 89 16.56 6.79 -10.36
C ASP A 89 17.37 5.71 -11.10
N LYS A 90 17.37 4.48 -10.60
CA LYS A 90 18.02 3.35 -11.26
C LYS A 90 17.37 3.03 -12.60
N ALA A 91 16.05 3.04 -12.66
CA ALA A 91 15.31 2.76 -13.88
C ALA A 91 15.56 3.80 -14.97
N ARG A 92 15.69 5.09 -14.59
CA ARG A 92 16.04 6.18 -15.53
C ARG A 92 17.44 6.06 -16.11
N GLN A 93 18.37 5.40 -15.41
CA GLN A 93 19.74 5.16 -15.89
C GLN A 93 19.82 4.02 -16.91
N VAL A 94 18.80 3.15 -16.93
CA VAL A 94 18.72 2.05 -17.89
C VAL A 94 17.94 2.52 -19.11
N ARG A 95 18.63 2.61 -20.25
CA ARG A 95 17.95 2.80 -21.53
C ARG A 95 17.24 1.50 -21.90
N LEU A 96 15.93 1.49 -21.73
CA LEU A 96 15.09 0.45 -22.34
C LEU A 96 15.02 0.76 -23.84
N CYS A 97 15.58 -0.11 -24.64
CA CYS A 97 15.43 -0.04 -26.08
C CYS A 97 14.00 -0.34 -26.51
#